data_42c6a058dfe9ee6f46fb271e60a4c4d5
#
_entry.id   42c6a058dfe9ee6f46fb271e60a4c4d5
#
_cell.length_a   1.000
_cell.length_b   1.000
_cell.length_c   1.000
_cell.angle_alpha   90.00
_cell.angle_beta   90.00
_cell.angle_gamma   90.00
#
_symmetry.space_group_name_H-M   'P 1'
#
loop_
_entity.id
_entity.type
_entity.pdbx_description
1 polymer ?
#
loop_
_entity_poly.entity_id
_entity_poly.type
_entity_poly.pdbx_seq_one_letter_code
_entity_poly.pdbx_strand_id
1 'polypeptide(L)'
;MKTSLYFFLLGITLLVNNQSVNATEIIVNNSTELQNAINNVQGGDTITLLSNTYNDLTIYGKNNNSFVVIRANTGATVVFTSINFNNSSYWELVGVEIKPRYTSGADGKNAVNLDGSFLTIKYCEINYSDDISGWTDTDWMARSGNGIVMDGSNLNVLDNTITAVDHGIGCGASNSIVSGNLIVNFRGDGIRGLGDDVIYEYNIIKNSFDVDDNHDDGFQSWSYGPGGVGTGVVKNVILRGNTIINFEDPNQPYKSNLQGVGLFDGMFENWLVENNLVITDHWHGISFYGAINCTIVNNTVVDNDLTPSPDPWIMVTDHKNGTPSSGVIVRNNISTDFSFEGGITEDHNIEITMNQASDYFANPSGGTGNYHLISTCPAVDAGSNVNAPSIDKDGITRPQGSAFDIGCYEFTTSTEIVDENILQKDFNLYQNYPNPFNPSTNIRFRISDFGFVSLKVYDVLGNLITTLVDEYKPAGKYEVEFNTSTLKHQTSSGIYFYQLKSGSFITTKSMILIK
;
A
#
# COMPACT_ATOMS: atom_id res chain seq x y z
N MET A 1 -11.31 62.70 -43.10
CA MET A 1 -11.97 62.63 -41.78
C MET A 1 -11.61 61.27 -41.17
N LYS A 2 -10.67 61.22 -40.22
CA LYS A 2 -10.32 60.07 -39.46
C LYS A 2 -10.90 60.22 -38.07
N THR A 3 -11.87 59.39 -37.72
CA THR A 3 -12.47 59.37 -36.38
C THR A 3 -11.74 58.30 -35.55
N SER A 4 -11.01 58.76 -34.56
CA SER A 4 -10.36 57.88 -33.57
C SER A 4 -11.38 57.54 -32.46
N LEU A 5 -11.60 56.27 -32.24
CA LEU A 5 -12.44 55.72 -31.20
C LEU A 5 -11.49 55.37 -30.00
N TYR A 6 -11.64 56.11 -28.90
CA TYR A 6 -10.96 55.80 -27.63
C TYR A 6 -11.77 54.77 -26.85
N PHE A 7 -11.20 53.57 -26.63
CA PHE A 7 -11.72 52.61 -25.67
C PHE A 7 -11.17 52.94 -24.28
N PHE A 8 -12.06 53.26 -23.37
CA PHE A 8 -11.77 53.36 -21.94
C PHE A 8 -11.81 51.94 -21.34
N LEU A 9 -10.64 51.39 -20.97
CA LEU A 9 -10.57 50.15 -20.20
C LEU A 9 -10.75 50.52 -18.70
N LEU A 10 -11.93 50.18 -18.16
CA LEU A 10 -12.19 50.22 -16.72
C LEU A 10 -11.53 49.00 -16.08
N GLY A 11 -10.36 49.18 -15.46
CA GLY A 11 -9.71 48.14 -14.68
C GLY A 11 -10.46 47.94 -13.36
N ILE A 12 -11.23 46.87 -13.27
CA ILE A 12 -11.74 46.36 -11.99
C ILE A 12 -10.59 45.61 -11.32
N THR A 13 -9.92 46.27 -10.36
CA THR A 13 -8.99 45.59 -9.47
C THR A 13 -9.79 44.80 -8.45
N LEU A 14 -9.97 43.50 -8.68
CA LEU A 14 -10.42 42.59 -7.64
C LEU A 14 -9.32 42.53 -6.58
N LEU A 15 -9.51 43.22 -5.47
CA LEU A 15 -8.78 42.96 -4.24
C LEU A 15 -9.19 41.60 -3.71
N VAL A 16 -8.46 40.55 -4.11
CA VAL A 16 -8.51 39.27 -3.43
C VAL A 16 -7.87 39.49 -2.07
N ASN A 17 -8.69 39.66 -1.05
CA ASN A 17 -8.25 39.58 0.33
C ASN A 17 -7.76 38.15 0.59
N ASN A 18 -6.49 37.90 0.36
CA ASN A 18 -5.81 36.72 0.90
C ASN A 18 -5.70 36.89 2.42
N GLN A 19 -6.77 36.62 3.13
CA GLN A 19 -6.65 36.27 4.53
C GLN A 19 -5.94 34.92 4.55
N SER A 20 -4.68 34.88 4.96
CA SER A 20 -4.04 33.64 5.40
C SER A 20 -4.86 33.14 6.59
N VAL A 21 -5.71 32.15 6.34
CA VAL A 21 -6.36 31.41 7.43
C VAL A 21 -5.21 30.68 8.11
N ASN A 22 -4.86 31.11 9.33
CA ASN A 22 -3.89 30.39 10.13
C ASN A 22 -4.52 29.03 10.46
N ALA A 23 -3.87 27.94 10.06
CA ALA A 23 -4.26 26.60 10.44
C ALA A 23 -4.35 26.50 11.96
N THR A 24 -5.46 26.01 12.47
CA THR A 24 -5.74 25.89 13.92
C THR A 24 -5.61 24.42 14.32
N GLU A 25 -5.00 24.17 15.48
CA GLU A 25 -5.04 22.85 16.11
C GLU A 25 -6.07 22.84 17.24
N ILE A 26 -7.00 21.89 17.17
CA ILE A 26 -8.06 21.69 18.16
C ILE A 26 -7.83 20.35 18.84
N ILE A 27 -7.56 20.35 20.16
CA ILE A 27 -7.35 19.15 20.93
C ILE A 27 -8.70 18.73 21.53
N VAL A 28 -9.06 17.46 21.37
CA VAL A 28 -10.32 16.89 21.84
C VAL A 28 -10.09 15.60 22.61
N ASN A 29 -10.96 15.35 23.59
CA ASN A 29 -10.81 14.22 24.52
C ASN A 29 -12.06 13.31 24.59
N ASN A 30 -13.10 13.61 23.86
CA ASN A 30 -14.33 12.81 23.83
C ASN A 30 -15.14 13.06 22.55
N SER A 31 -16.11 12.20 22.31
CA SER A 31 -16.94 12.25 21.08
C SER A 31 -17.74 13.55 20.94
N THR A 32 -18.16 14.18 22.05
CA THR A 32 -18.90 15.46 22.00
C THR A 32 -17.99 16.60 21.55
N GLU A 33 -16.78 16.69 22.10
CA GLU A 33 -15.76 17.67 21.68
C GLU A 33 -15.35 17.45 20.22
N LEU A 34 -15.17 16.19 19.81
CA LEU A 34 -14.86 15.84 18.42
C LEU A 34 -15.97 16.31 17.47
N GLN A 35 -17.22 16.03 17.77
CA GLN A 35 -18.35 16.47 16.93
C GLN A 35 -18.44 18.00 16.86
N ASN A 36 -18.19 18.71 17.97
CA ASN A 36 -18.16 20.15 17.98
C ASN A 36 -16.98 20.70 17.13
N ALA A 37 -15.79 20.06 17.21
CA ALA A 37 -14.66 20.42 16.37
C ALA A 37 -14.99 20.22 14.89
N ILE A 38 -15.49 19.06 14.48
CA ILE A 38 -15.89 18.76 13.09
C ILE A 38 -16.88 19.79 12.55
N ASN A 39 -17.78 20.31 13.38
CA ASN A 39 -18.77 21.30 12.95
C ASN A 39 -18.17 22.69 12.66
N ASN A 40 -17.01 23.00 13.25
CA ASN A 40 -16.44 24.36 13.25
C ASN A 40 -15.12 24.47 12.48
N VAL A 41 -14.43 23.37 12.18
CA VAL A 41 -13.14 23.39 11.44
C VAL A 41 -13.32 23.86 10.00
N GLN A 42 -12.24 24.39 9.49
CA GLN A 42 -12.09 24.81 8.10
C GLN A 42 -10.88 24.11 7.47
N GLY A 43 -10.80 24.12 6.16
CA GLY A 43 -9.66 23.58 5.44
C GLY A 43 -8.33 24.13 5.95
N GLY A 44 -7.39 23.25 6.23
CA GLY A 44 -6.10 23.54 6.86
C GLY A 44 -6.03 23.24 8.36
N ASP A 45 -7.17 23.11 9.05
CA ASP A 45 -7.19 22.82 10.49
C ASP A 45 -6.84 21.37 10.82
N THR A 46 -6.42 21.15 12.06
CA THR A 46 -6.10 19.82 12.60
C THR A 46 -6.92 19.57 13.87
N ILE A 47 -7.57 18.43 13.95
CA ILE A 47 -8.20 17.92 15.19
C ILE A 47 -7.29 16.82 15.75
N THR A 48 -6.72 17.07 16.94
CA THR A 48 -5.84 16.13 17.64
C THR A 48 -6.60 15.42 18.74
N LEU A 49 -6.68 14.09 18.64
CA LEU A 49 -7.44 13.21 19.52
C LEU A 49 -6.56 12.73 20.68
N LEU A 50 -7.00 12.92 21.91
CA LEU A 50 -6.38 12.31 23.08
C LEU A 50 -6.85 10.86 23.26
N SER A 51 -6.11 10.07 24.07
CA SER A 51 -6.45 8.66 24.34
C SER A 51 -7.86 8.52 24.89
N ASN A 52 -8.71 7.84 24.16
CA ASN A 52 -10.07 7.51 24.57
C ASN A 52 -10.70 6.49 23.60
N THR A 53 -11.82 5.89 24.01
CA THR A 53 -12.76 5.24 23.10
C THR A 53 -13.81 6.27 22.69
N TYR A 54 -13.81 6.61 21.41
CA TYR A 54 -14.77 7.51 20.79
C TYR A 54 -15.96 6.71 20.24
N ASN A 55 -17.09 7.38 20.03
CA ASN A 55 -18.21 6.80 19.29
C ASN A 55 -17.85 6.65 17.79
N ASP A 56 -18.78 6.13 17.01
CA ASP A 56 -18.65 6.13 15.56
C ASP A 56 -18.33 7.54 15.04
N LEU A 57 -17.35 7.64 14.17
CA LEU A 57 -17.07 8.90 13.46
C LEU A 57 -17.91 8.94 12.19
N THR A 58 -18.82 9.90 12.11
CA THR A 58 -19.59 10.15 10.88
C THR A 58 -19.44 11.61 10.45
N ILE A 59 -18.94 11.80 9.23
CA ILE A 59 -18.82 13.10 8.58
C ILE A 59 -19.72 13.07 7.32
N TYR A 60 -20.76 13.87 7.33
CA TYR A 60 -21.76 13.90 6.27
C TYR A 60 -21.84 15.28 5.60
N GLY A 61 -21.67 15.34 4.27
CA GLY A 61 -21.84 16.55 3.46
C GLY A 61 -20.86 17.68 3.80
N LYS A 62 -19.73 17.38 4.44
CA LYS A 62 -18.70 18.35 4.82
C LYS A 62 -17.62 18.42 3.74
N ASN A 63 -17.72 19.46 2.91
CA ASN A 63 -16.82 19.70 1.79
C ASN A 63 -15.91 20.88 2.10
N ASN A 64 -14.64 20.62 2.30
CA ASN A 64 -13.63 21.63 2.52
C ASN A 64 -12.96 22.04 1.18
N ASN A 65 -12.10 23.02 1.21
CA ASN A 65 -11.30 23.48 0.06
C ASN A 65 -9.80 23.09 0.19
N SER A 66 -9.44 22.53 1.31
CA SER A 66 -8.14 21.93 1.63
C SER A 66 -8.32 20.96 2.79
N PHE A 67 -7.36 20.06 3.00
CA PHE A 67 -7.48 19.01 4.00
C PHE A 67 -7.70 19.53 5.41
N VAL A 68 -8.68 18.94 6.10
CA VAL A 68 -8.80 18.92 7.56
C VAL A 68 -8.23 17.59 8.03
N VAL A 69 -7.29 17.62 8.96
CA VAL A 69 -6.63 16.42 9.49
C VAL A 69 -7.23 16.05 10.84
N ILE A 70 -7.71 14.82 10.97
CA ILE A 70 -8.09 14.20 12.25
C ILE A 70 -6.99 13.19 12.59
N ARG A 71 -6.30 13.36 13.71
CA ARG A 71 -5.18 12.49 14.07
C ARG A 71 -5.16 12.12 15.54
N ALA A 72 -4.66 10.93 15.85
CA ALA A 72 -4.30 10.60 17.22
C ALA A 72 -3.12 11.49 17.68
N ASN A 73 -3.13 11.91 18.93
CA ASN A 73 -1.98 12.53 19.56
C ASN A 73 -0.82 11.51 19.67
N THR A 74 0.40 11.98 19.62
CA THR A 74 1.58 11.11 19.72
C THR A 74 1.53 10.25 20.98
N GLY A 75 1.55 8.91 20.80
CA GLY A 75 1.46 7.94 21.89
C GLY A 75 0.06 7.76 22.50
N ALA A 76 -0.96 8.38 21.91
CA ALA A 76 -2.35 8.16 22.35
C ALA A 76 -2.94 6.90 21.70
N THR A 77 -3.70 6.14 22.47
CA THR A 77 -4.59 5.09 21.97
C THR A 77 -5.96 5.68 21.74
N VAL A 78 -6.36 5.77 20.47
CA VAL A 78 -7.64 6.35 20.04
C VAL A 78 -8.43 5.28 19.32
N VAL A 79 -9.57 4.89 19.87
CA VAL A 79 -10.38 3.78 19.36
C VAL A 79 -11.74 4.29 18.88
N PHE A 80 -12.12 3.91 17.66
CA PHE A 80 -13.47 4.06 17.11
C PHE A 80 -14.11 2.69 16.87
N THR A 81 -15.43 2.64 16.78
CA THR A 81 -16.15 1.43 16.36
C THR A 81 -16.40 1.40 14.87
N SER A 82 -16.59 2.55 14.24
CA SER A 82 -16.66 2.69 12.77
C SER A 82 -16.30 4.10 12.31
N ILE A 83 -15.93 4.22 11.03
CA ILE A 83 -15.62 5.50 10.38
C ILE A 83 -16.47 5.62 9.11
N ASN A 84 -17.20 6.73 8.97
CA ASN A 84 -18.06 6.98 7.82
C ASN A 84 -17.86 8.41 7.29
N PHE A 85 -17.25 8.53 6.12
CA PHE A 85 -17.28 9.75 5.33
C PHE A 85 -18.32 9.57 4.25
N ASN A 86 -19.32 10.44 4.21
CA ASN A 86 -20.42 10.37 3.26
C ASN A 86 -20.56 11.71 2.55
N ASN A 87 -20.45 11.70 1.21
CA ASN A 87 -20.55 12.91 0.37
C ASN A 87 -19.68 14.04 0.92
N SER A 88 -18.45 13.74 1.31
CA SER A 88 -17.53 14.65 2.00
C SER A 88 -16.23 14.79 1.22
N SER A 89 -15.50 15.91 1.41
CA SER A 89 -14.24 16.11 0.72
C SER A 89 -13.20 16.83 1.55
N TYR A 90 -11.91 16.53 1.23
CA TYR A 90 -10.73 17.08 1.86
C TYR A 90 -10.65 16.78 3.36
N TRP A 91 -10.70 15.48 3.69
CA TRP A 91 -10.46 14.98 5.03
C TRP A 91 -9.33 13.94 5.04
N GLU A 92 -8.53 14.00 6.09
CA GLU A 92 -7.48 13.02 6.34
C GLU A 92 -7.63 12.46 7.76
N LEU A 93 -7.70 11.12 7.90
CA LEU A 93 -7.71 10.41 9.18
C LEU A 93 -6.40 9.67 9.40
N VAL A 94 -5.76 9.86 10.56
CA VAL A 94 -4.40 9.38 10.81
C VAL A 94 -4.24 8.71 12.16
N GLY A 95 -3.74 7.47 12.15
CA GLY A 95 -3.16 6.82 13.31
C GLY A 95 -4.15 6.47 14.41
N VAL A 96 -5.34 6.02 14.05
CA VAL A 96 -6.38 5.57 14.98
C VAL A 96 -6.64 4.08 14.84
N GLU A 97 -7.22 3.48 15.88
CA GLU A 97 -7.72 2.10 15.88
C GLU A 97 -9.22 2.10 15.56
N ILE A 98 -9.64 1.24 14.64
CA ILE A 98 -11.07 1.01 14.31
C ILE A 98 -11.38 -0.43 14.69
N LYS A 99 -12.16 -0.61 15.75
CA LYS A 99 -12.46 -1.91 16.35
C LYS A 99 -13.97 -2.18 16.39
N PRO A 100 -14.57 -2.58 15.25
CA PRO A 100 -15.94 -3.06 15.25
C PRO A 100 -16.00 -4.38 16.04
N ARG A 101 -16.77 -4.42 17.10
CA ARG A 101 -16.86 -5.60 17.98
C ARG A 101 -18.24 -6.23 17.87
N TYR A 102 -18.41 -7.08 16.87
CA TYR A 102 -19.64 -7.83 16.67
C TYR A 102 -19.59 -9.17 17.39
N THR A 103 -20.71 -9.57 17.97
CA THR A 103 -20.93 -10.94 18.44
C THR A 103 -21.75 -11.74 17.42
N SER A 104 -22.45 -11.04 16.53
CA SER A 104 -23.18 -11.59 15.40
C SER A 104 -23.56 -10.47 14.42
N GLY A 105 -23.83 -10.82 13.15
CA GLY A 105 -24.35 -9.89 12.14
C GLY A 105 -23.32 -8.88 11.63
N ALA A 106 -22.04 -9.22 11.65
CA ALA A 106 -20.98 -8.40 11.06
C ALA A 106 -20.94 -8.50 9.53
N ASP A 107 -21.45 -9.60 8.97
CA ASP A 107 -21.45 -9.83 7.53
C ASP A 107 -22.07 -8.65 6.75
N GLY A 108 -21.36 -8.21 5.70
CA GLY A 108 -21.73 -7.03 4.91
C GLY A 108 -21.62 -5.68 5.63
N LYS A 109 -21.10 -5.60 6.87
CA LYS A 109 -20.81 -4.34 7.57
C LYS A 109 -19.40 -3.86 7.25
N ASN A 110 -19.25 -2.56 7.05
CA ASN A 110 -17.95 -1.95 6.79
C ASN A 110 -17.41 -1.28 8.06
N ALA A 111 -16.14 -1.52 8.37
CA ALA A 111 -15.46 -0.77 9.45
C ALA A 111 -15.24 0.69 9.03
N VAL A 112 -14.88 0.88 7.77
CA VAL A 112 -14.63 2.22 7.19
C VAL A 112 -15.35 2.36 5.86
N ASN A 113 -16.08 3.47 5.71
CA ASN A 113 -16.65 3.91 4.44
C ASN A 113 -16.03 5.25 4.05
N LEU A 114 -15.48 5.34 2.85
CA LEU A 114 -14.98 6.56 2.22
C LEU A 114 -15.83 6.84 0.99
N ASP A 115 -16.85 7.69 1.14
CA ASP A 115 -17.69 8.15 0.03
C ASP A 115 -17.50 9.65 -0.16
N GLY A 116 -16.89 10.03 -1.28
CA GLY A 116 -16.64 11.42 -1.60
C GLY A 116 -15.40 11.67 -2.46
N SER A 117 -14.65 12.72 -2.15
CA SER A 117 -13.44 13.04 -2.92
C SER A 117 -12.33 13.64 -2.06
N PHE A 118 -11.09 13.37 -2.43
CA PHE A 118 -9.93 13.83 -1.65
C PHE A 118 -10.03 13.41 -0.18
N LEU A 119 -10.31 12.12 0.05
CA LEU A 119 -10.29 11.52 1.39
C LEU A 119 -9.04 10.66 1.54
N THR A 120 -8.42 10.73 2.71
CA THR A 120 -7.25 9.91 3.02
C THR A 120 -7.43 9.23 4.38
N ILE A 121 -7.14 7.93 4.43
CA ILE A 121 -6.98 7.18 5.68
C ILE A 121 -5.59 6.54 5.69
N LYS A 122 -4.83 6.78 6.77
CA LYS A 122 -3.47 6.26 6.84
C LYS A 122 -3.00 5.94 8.25
N TYR A 123 -2.10 4.95 8.35
CA TYR A 123 -1.51 4.50 9.61
C TYR A 123 -2.55 4.07 10.65
N CYS A 124 -3.71 3.59 10.19
CA CYS A 124 -4.80 3.12 11.03
C CYS A 124 -4.74 1.60 11.20
N GLU A 125 -5.25 1.11 12.33
CA GLU A 125 -5.43 -0.31 12.59
C GLU A 125 -6.94 -0.63 12.55
N ILE A 126 -7.36 -1.45 11.59
CA ILE A 126 -8.74 -1.93 11.44
C ILE A 126 -8.78 -3.39 11.88
N ASN A 127 -9.51 -3.69 12.92
CA ASN A 127 -9.42 -4.99 13.55
C ASN A 127 -10.77 -5.42 14.18
N TYR A 128 -11.38 -6.48 13.62
CA TYR A 128 -12.64 -7.03 14.15
C TYR A 128 -12.43 -7.90 15.40
N SER A 129 -11.24 -8.47 15.60
CA SER A 129 -10.90 -9.27 16.78
C SER A 129 -9.40 -9.23 17.05
N ASP A 130 -9.04 -9.11 18.32
CA ASP A 130 -7.65 -9.20 18.76
C ASP A 130 -7.15 -10.66 18.82
N ASP A 131 -8.07 -11.65 18.80
CA ASP A 131 -7.75 -13.08 18.81
C ASP A 131 -8.80 -13.86 17.99
N ILE A 132 -8.34 -14.57 16.97
CA ILE A 132 -9.14 -15.44 16.10
C ILE A 132 -8.78 -16.93 16.26
N SER A 133 -7.87 -17.29 17.17
CA SER A 133 -7.31 -18.63 17.30
C SER A 133 -8.36 -19.72 17.59
N GLY A 134 -9.47 -19.33 18.19
CA GLY A 134 -10.59 -20.25 18.49
C GLY A 134 -11.81 -20.06 17.58
N TRP A 135 -11.71 -19.27 16.52
CA TRP A 135 -12.85 -19.01 15.65
C TRP A 135 -13.21 -20.23 14.80
N THR A 136 -14.49 -20.55 14.81
CA THR A 136 -15.11 -21.49 13.88
C THR A 136 -15.54 -20.76 12.61
N ASP A 137 -15.95 -21.50 11.56
CA ASP A 137 -16.61 -20.95 10.36
C ASP A 137 -17.80 -20.04 10.75
N THR A 138 -18.62 -20.47 11.68
CA THR A 138 -19.74 -19.68 12.21
C THR A 138 -19.27 -18.38 12.90
N ASP A 139 -18.16 -18.41 13.62
CA ASP A 139 -17.60 -17.20 14.24
C ASP A 139 -17.11 -16.21 13.18
N TRP A 140 -16.41 -16.69 12.16
CA TRP A 140 -15.96 -15.88 11.04
C TRP A 140 -17.14 -15.18 10.36
N MET A 141 -18.19 -15.93 9.96
CA MET A 141 -19.40 -15.39 9.33
C MET A 141 -20.15 -14.41 10.22
N ALA A 142 -20.16 -14.62 11.51
CA ALA A 142 -20.93 -13.79 12.46
C ALA A 142 -20.21 -12.50 12.87
N ARG A 143 -18.86 -12.50 12.90
CA ARG A 143 -18.05 -11.50 13.59
C ARG A 143 -17.16 -10.68 12.69
N SER A 144 -16.79 -11.17 11.49
CA SER A 144 -16.00 -10.42 10.52
C SER A 144 -16.88 -9.73 9.50
N GLY A 145 -16.56 -8.49 9.20
CA GLY A 145 -17.15 -7.70 8.13
C GLY A 145 -16.05 -7.07 7.28
N ASN A 146 -16.39 -6.18 6.37
CA ASN A 146 -15.44 -5.56 5.47
C ASN A 146 -14.53 -4.56 6.19
N GLY A 147 -13.29 -4.46 5.78
CA GLY A 147 -12.35 -3.45 6.26
C GLY A 147 -12.70 -2.05 5.75
N ILE A 148 -12.20 -1.68 4.59
CA ILE A 148 -12.38 -0.33 4.00
C ILE A 148 -13.14 -0.44 2.69
N VAL A 149 -14.18 0.39 2.51
CA VAL A 149 -14.89 0.55 1.25
C VAL A 149 -14.71 1.98 0.73
N MET A 150 -14.36 2.11 -0.54
CA MET A 150 -14.02 3.36 -1.21
C MET A 150 -14.95 3.61 -2.40
N ASP A 151 -15.72 4.69 -2.34
CA ASP A 151 -16.58 5.15 -3.43
C ASP A 151 -16.35 6.64 -3.71
N GLY A 152 -16.20 7.01 -4.97
CA GLY A 152 -15.94 8.38 -5.37
C GLY A 152 -14.66 8.59 -6.15
N SER A 153 -13.83 9.57 -5.79
CA SER A 153 -12.60 9.84 -6.54
C SER A 153 -11.50 10.51 -5.72
N ASN A 154 -10.24 10.30 -6.13
CA ASN A 154 -9.07 10.89 -5.46
C ASN A 154 -9.00 10.47 -3.98
N LEU A 155 -9.21 9.19 -3.71
CA LEU A 155 -9.16 8.62 -2.37
C LEU A 155 -7.82 7.92 -2.15
N ASN A 156 -7.28 8.04 -0.94
CA ASN A 156 -6.03 7.39 -0.58
C ASN A 156 -6.21 6.50 0.65
N VAL A 157 -5.79 5.25 0.53
CA VAL A 157 -5.74 4.27 1.64
C VAL A 157 -4.29 3.81 1.77
N LEU A 158 -3.59 4.34 2.79
CA LEU A 158 -2.13 4.26 2.86
C LEU A 158 -1.64 3.67 4.19
N ASP A 159 -0.77 2.65 4.13
CA ASP A 159 -0.06 2.14 5.31
C ASP A 159 -0.99 1.72 6.48
N ASN A 160 -2.14 1.14 6.19
CA ASN A 160 -3.04 0.65 7.22
C ASN A 160 -2.82 -0.84 7.47
N THR A 161 -3.12 -1.29 8.69
CA THR A 161 -3.21 -2.72 9.04
C THR A 161 -4.66 -3.12 9.16
N ILE A 162 -5.09 -4.14 8.41
CA ILE A 162 -6.47 -4.62 8.33
C ILE A 162 -6.46 -6.10 8.67
N THR A 163 -7.18 -6.51 9.71
CA THR A 163 -7.14 -7.89 10.18
C THR A 163 -8.49 -8.40 10.69
N ALA A 164 -8.67 -9.73 10.64
CA ALA A 164 -9.89 -10.43 11.05
C ALA A 164 -11.14 -9.94 10.32
N VAL A 165 -11.03 -9.72 9.01
CA VAL A 165 -12.07 -9.15 8.15
C VAL A 165 -12.69 -10.19 7.22
N ASP A 166 -13.84 -9.85 6.64
CA ASP A 166 -14.38 -10.51 5.46
C ASP A 166 -13.54 -10.09 4.25
N HIS A 167 -13.82 -8.95 3.64
CA HIS A 167 -12.98 -8.38 2.58
C HIS A 167 -12.09 -7.27 3.15
N GLY A 168 -10.85 -7.20 2.68
CA GLY A 168 -9.89 -6.19 3.15
C GLY A 168 -10.24 -4.78 2.67
N ILE A 169 -10.06 -4.50 1.37
CA ILE A 169 -10.31 -3.19 0.77
C ILE A 169 -11.16 -3.36 -0.50
N GLY A 170 -12.34 -2.74 -0.54
CA GLY A 170 -13.17 -2.61 -1.74
C GLY A 170 -13.02 -1.22 -2.35
N CYS A 171 -12.45 -1.11 -3.55
CA CYS A 171 -12.22 0.17 -4.23
C CYS A 171 -13.07 0.29 -5.49
N GLY A 172 -14.22 0.96 -5.39
CA GLY A 172 -15.01 1.43 -6.52
C GLY A 172 -14.65 2.85 -6.97
N ALA A 173 -13.76 3.52 -6.22
CA ALA A 173 -13.34 4.88 -6.50
C ALA A 173 -12.37 4.97 -7.68
N SER A 174 -12.37 6.10 -8.39
CA SER A 174 -11.44 6.40 -9.47
C SER A 174 -10.32 7.37 -9.05
N ASN A 175 -9.23 7.43 -9.84
CA ASN A 175 -8.08 8.32 -9.58
C ASN A 175 -7.54 8.18 -8.15
N SER A 176 -7.40 6.98 -7.66
CA SER A 176 -7.18 6.67 -6.24
C SER A 176 -5.90 5.86 -6.02
N ILE A 177 -5.43 5.83 -4.79
CA ILE A 177 -4.21 5.10 -4.41
C ILE A 177 -4.51 4.20 -3.21
N VAL A 178 -4.17 2.92 -3.35
CA VAL A 178 -4.19 1.92 -2.28
C VAL A 178 -2.76 1.39 -2.13
N SER A 179 -2.02 1.86 -1.14
CA SER A 179 -0.57 1.64 -1.05
C SER A 179 -0.11 1.27 0.36
N GLY A 180 0.82 0.32 0.44
CA GLY A 180 1.49 -0.02 1.70
C GLY A 180 0.62 -0.69 2.75
N ASN A 181 -0.59 -1.15 2.43
CA ASN A 181 -1.48 -1.74 3.41
C ASN A 181 -1.11 -3.19 3.70
N LEU A 182 -1.23 -3.59 4.97
CA LEU A 182 -1.14 -4.97 5.41
C LEU A 182 -2.56 -5.51 5.64
N ILE A 183 -2.98 -6.45 4.80
CA ILE A 183 -4.26 -7.17 4.93
C ILE A 183 -3.92 -8.59 5.35
N VAL A 184 -4.37 -9.00 6.53
CA VAL A 184 -4.01 -10.29 7.11
C VAL A 184 -5.18 -10.93 7.83
N ASN A 185 -5.33 -12.24 7.69
CA ASN A 185 -6.43 -13.01 8.30
C ASN A 185 -7.79 -12.49 7.80
N PHE A 186 -8.16 -12.84 6.61
CA PHE A 186 -9.41 -12.49 5.95
C PHE A 186 -10.09 -13.76 5.41
N ARG A 187 -11.42 -13.71 5.14
CA ARG A 187 -12.20 -14.87 4.66
C ARG A 187 -12.85 -14.68 3.29
N GLY A 188 -12.62 -13.57 2.64
CA GLY A 188 -13.11 -13.24 1.31
C GLY A 188 -11.96 -12.73 0.45
N ASP A 189 -12.10 -11.57 -0.19
CA ASP A 189 -11.02 -11.02 -1.01
C ASP A 189 -10.12 -10.06 -0.22
N GLY A 190 -8.84 -10.11 -0.51
CA GLY A 190 -7.90 -9.15 0.04
C GLY A 190 -8.19 -7.73 -0.46
N ILE A 191 -8.18 -7.55 -1.79
CA ILE A 191 -8.53 -6.26 -2.42
C ILE A 191 -9.49 -6.52 -3.59
N ARG A 192 -10.58 -5.76 -3.67
CA ARG A 192 -11.48 -5.64 -4.82
C ARG A 192 -11.22 -4.34 -5.55
N GLY A 193 -10.63 -4.40 -6.74
CA GLY A 193 -10.24 -3.25 -7.53
C GLY A 193 -11.20 -3.01 -8.70
N LEU A 194 -12.17 -2.13 -8.54
CA LEU A 194 -13.26 -1.91 -9.51
C LEU A 194 -13.22 -0.54 -10.19
N GLY A 195 -12.41 0.39 -9.70
CA GLY A 195 -12.31 1.75 -10.20
C GLY A 195 -11.30 1.91 -11.33
N ASP A 196 -11.52 2.92 -12.17
CA ASP A 196 -10.59 3.34 -13.20
C ASP A 196 -9.47 4.26 -12.64
N ASP A 197 -8.30 4.26 -13.28
CA ASP A 197 -7.18 5.15 -12.92
C ASP A 197 -6.71 4.97 -11.48
N VAL A 198 -6.62 3.72 -10.99
CA VAL A 198 -6.22 3.38 -9.62
C VAL A 198 -4.83 2.73 -9.57
N ILE A 199 -4.07 3.09 -8.55
CA ILE A 199 -2.78 2.47 -8.25
C ILE A 199 -2.92 1.61 -7.00
N TYR A 200 -2.65 0.32 -7.14
CA TYR A 200 -2.54 -0.66 -6.05
C TYR A 200 -1.08 -1.07 -5.92
N GLU A 201 -0.38 -0.56 -4.91
CA GLU A 201 1.04 -0.80 -4.84
C GLU A 201 1.54 -1.14 -3.45
N TYR A 202 2.53 -2.04 -3.40
CA TYR A 202 3.26 -2.43 -2.19
C TYR A 202 2.35 -2.90 -1.03
N ASN A 203 1.14 -3.38 -1.35
CA ASN A 203 0.27 -4.00 -0.35
C ASN A 203 0.75 -5.43 -0.06
N ILE A 204 0.60 -5.85 1.19
CA ILE A 204 0.84 -7.22 1.63
C ILE A 204 -0.51 -7.84 2.01
N ILE A 205 -0.88 -8.90 1.33
CA ILE A 205 -2.16 -9.60 1.47
C ILE A 205 -1.83 -11.05 1.81
N LYS A 206 -2.27 -11.54 2.98
CA LYS A 206 -1.87 -12.87 3.41
C LYS A 206 -2.80 -13.51 4.42
N ASN A 207 -2.72 -14.86 4.48
CA ASN A 207 -3.45 -15.71 5.43
C ASN A 207 -4.97 -15.62 5.22
N SER A 208 -5.45 -16.16 4.09
CA SER A 208 -6.88 -16.33 3.81
C SER A 208 -7.44 -17.55 4.54
N PHE A 209 -8.71 -17.47 4.95
CA PHE A 209 -9.47 -18.50 5.66
C PHE A 209 -10.71 -18.89 4.86
N ASP A 210 -10.71 -20.09 4.28
CA ASP A 210 -11.85 -20.68 3.56
C ASP A 210 -12.91 -21.17 4.56
N VAL A 211 -13.94 -20.39 4.77
CA VAL A 211 -15.00 -20.66 5.75
C VAL A 211 -16.42 -20.66 5.15
N ASP A 212 -16.55 -20.38 3.85
CA ASP A 212 -17.82 -20.37 3.12
C ASP A 212 -17.62 -20.82 1.66
N ASP A 213 -18.67 -20.78 0.85
CA ASP A 213 -18.63 -21.21 -0.55
C ASP A 213 -18.06 -20.14 -1.52
N ASN A 214 -17.54 -19.02 -1.03
CA ASN A 214 -16.89 -18.00 -1.84
C ASN A 214 -15.52 -18.49 -2.31
N HIS A 215 -15.10 -18.08 -3.49
CA HIS A 215 -13.69 -18.22 -3.88
C HIS A 215 -12.94 -16.95 -3.45
N ASP A 216 -11.94 -17.12 -2.64
CA ASP A 216 -11.15 -16.01 -2.13
C ASP A 216 -10.08 -15.60 -3.15
N ASP A 217 -9.92 -14.30 -3.34
CA ASP A 217 -8.88 -13.72 -4.18
C ASP A 217 -7.95 -12.81 -3.36
N GLY A 218 -6.67 -12.88 -3.62
CA GLY A 218 -5.74 -11.89 -3.08
C GLY A 218 -6.06 -10.50 -3.64
N PHE A 219 -6.24 -10.44 -4.96
CA PHE A 219 -6.75 -9.26 -5.67
C PHE A 219 -7.78 -9.68 -6.71
N GLN A 220 -8.99 -9.14 -6.64
CA GLN A 220 -10.05 -9.40 -7.60
C GLN A 220 -10.49 -8.13 -8.34
N SER A 221 -10.82 -8.25 -9.63
CA SER A 221 -11.49 -7.17 -10.38
C SER A 221 -12.53 -7.72 -11.33
N TRP A 222 -13.61 -6.95 -11.47
CA TRP A 222 -14.63 -7.15 -12.51
C TRP A 222 -15.15 -5.81 -12.99
N SER A 223 -15.72 -5.79 -14.18
CA SER A 223 -16.32 -4.58 -14.75
C SER A 223 -17.82 -4.52 -14.52
N TYR A 224 -18.36 -3.32 -14.57
CA TYR A 224 -19.79 -3.08 -14.59
C TYR A 224 -20.16 -2.26 -15.84
N GLY A 225 -21.13 -2.72 -16.60
CA GLY A 225 -21.61 -2.05 -17.81
C GLY A 225 -23.13 -2.09 -17.93
N PRO A 226 -23.71 -1.62 -19.04
CA PRO A 226 -25.17 -1.58 -19.25
C PRO A 226 -25.85 -2.95 -19.17
N GLY A 227 -25.11 -4.04 -19.37
CA GLY A 227 -25.59 -5.42 -19.25
C GLY A 227 -25.35 -6.05 -17.87
N GLY A 228 -24.84 -5.32 -16.90
CA GLY A 228 -24.47 -5.82 -15.57
C GLY A 228 -22.99 -6.16 -15.43
N VAL A 229 -22.66 -7.03 -14.49
CA VAL A 229 -21.31 -7.52 -14.24
C VAL A 229 -20.73 -8.17 -15.50
N GLY A 230 -19.46 -7.91 -15.79
CA GLY A 230 -18.75 -8.48 -16.94
C GLY A 230 -19.00 -7.81 -18.27
N THR A 231 -19.81 -6.75 -18.33
CA THR A 231 -20.17 -6.10 -19.61
C THR A 231 -19.56 -4.72 -19.82
N GLY A 232 -18.71 -4.28 -18.89
CA GLY A 232 -17.97 -3.03 -18.95
C GLY A 232 -16.47 -3.22 -19.20
N VAL A 233 -15.73 -2.18 -18.89
CA VAL A 233 -14.25 -2.15 -18.98
C VAL A 233 -13.72 -1.46 -17.73
N VAL A 234 -12.67 -2.02 -17.12
CA VAL A 234 -11.89 -1.33 -16.07
C VAL A 234 -10.55 -0.89 -16.67
N LYS A 235 -10.17 0.38 -16.47
CA LYS A 235 -9.09 1.01 -17.23
C LYS A 235 -7.98 1.62 -16.37
N ASN A 236 -6.77 1.64 -16.98
CA ASN A 236 -5.62 2.41 -16.50
C ASN A 236 -5.23 2.07 -15.06
N VAL A 237 -5.25 0.80 -14.70
CA VAL A 237 -4.89 0.33 -13.35
C VAL A 237 -3.42 -0.08 -13.32
N ILE A 238 -2.74 0.29 -12.24
CA ILE A 238 -1.39 -0.16 -11.93
C ILE A 238 -1.45 -1.09 -10.73
N LEU A 239 -0.99 -2.32 -10.90
CA LEU A 239 -0.82 -3.31 -9.84
C LEU A 239 0.68 -3.59 -9.69
N ARG A 240 1.34 -2.96 -8.71
CA ARG A 240 2.81 -2.91 -8.62
C ARG A 240 3.32 -3.34 -7.25
N GLY A 241 4.34 -4.18 -7.24
CA GLY A 241 5.11 -4.46 -6.02
C GLY A 241 4.34 -5.13 -4.89
N ASN A 242 3.11 -5.60 -5.13
CA ASN A 242 2.31 -6.23 -4.09
C ASN A 242 2.85 -7.63 -3.76
N THR A 243 2.57 -8.08 -2.54
CA THR A 243 2.83 -9.43 -2.08
C THR A 243 1.51 -10.09 -1.73
N ILE A 244 1.20 -11.22 -2.38
CA ILE A 244 0.02 -12.03 -2.10
C ILE A 244 0.50 -13.40 -1.65
N ILE A 245 0.08 -13.83 -0.45
CA ILE A 245 0.48 -15.10 0.14
C ILE A 245 -0.77 -15.82 0.63
N ASN A 246 -1.01 -17.03 0.16
CA ASN A 246 -2.15 -17.82 0.59
C ASN A 246 -2.11 -18.02 2.12
N PHE A 247 -1.07 -18.64 2.64
CA PHE A 247 -0.84 -18.80 4.08
C PHE A 247 0.66 -18.85 4.41
N GLU A 248 1.01 -18.41 5.61
CA GLU A 248 2.37 -18.54 6.16
C GLU A 248 2.50 -19.79 7.04
N ASP A 249 1.45 -20.17 7.79
CA ASP A 249 1.45 -21.38 8.61
C ASP A 249 0.78 -22.54 7.87
N PRO A 250 1.51 -23.60 7.51
CA PRO A 250 0.92 -24.78 6.85
C PRO A 250 -0.13 -25.51 7.70
N ASN A 251 -0.19 -25.23 9.01
CA ASN A 251 -1.19 -25.78 9.91
C ASN A 251 -2.33 -24.81 10.22
N GLN A 252 -2.43 -23.69 9.51
CA GLN A 252 -3.53 -22.74 9.65
C GLN A 252 -4.87 -23.50 9.51
N PRO A 253 -5.84 -23.31 10.44
CA PRO A 253 -7.18 -23.85 10.27
C PRO A 253 -7.88 -23.14 9.09
N TYR A 254 -8.78 -23.85 8.41
CA TYR A 254 -9.51 -23.31 7.26
C TYR A 254 -8.58 -22.69 6.19
N LYS A 255 -7.50 -23.37 5.85
CA LYS A 255 -6.62 -22.92 4.77
C LYS A 255 -7.42 -22.74 3.48
N SER A 256 -7.36 -21.54 2.93
CA SER A 256 -7.96 -21.24 1.64
C SER A 256 -7.14 -21.83 0.48
N ASN A 257 -7.79 -22.01 -0.65
CA ASN A 257 -7.16 -22.15 -1.95
C ASN A 257 -7.22 -20.80 -2.66
N LEU A 258 -6.50 -19.82 -2.12
CA LEU A 258 -6.54 -18.41 -2.51
C LEU A 258 -6.15 -18.24 -3.97
N GLN A 259 -6.98 -17.61 -4.78
CA GLN A 259 -6.57 -17.10 -6.08
C GLN A 259 -5.65 -15.87 -5.91
N GLY A 260 -4.60 -15.77 -6.70
CA GLY A 260 -3.65 -14.65 -6.58
C GLY A 260 -4.27 -13.34 -7.06
N VAL A 261 -4.26 -13.13 -8.39
CA VAL A 261 -4.86 -11.97 -9.07
C VAL A 261 -5.89 -12.48 -10.07
N GLY A 262 -7.16 -12.28 -9.77
CA GLY A 262 -8.30 -12.74 -10.55
C GLY A 262 -9.04 -11.62 -11.29
N LEU A 263 -8.96 -11.62 -12.63
CA LEU A 263 -9.60 -10.64 -13.50
C LEU A 263 -10.52 -11.37 -14.47
N PHE A 264 -11.71 -11.79 -13.99
CA PHE A 264 -12.50 -12.82 -14.65
C PHE A 264 -13.74 -12.33 -15.40
N ASP A 265 -14.32 -11.20 -14.98
CA ASP A 265 -15.61 -10.74 -15.48
C ASP A 265 -15.51 -9.31 -16.00
N GLY A 266 -15.15 -9.16 -17.26
CA GLY A 266 -15.05 -7.89 -17.95
C GLY A 266 -13.84 -7.79 -18.87
N MET A 267 -13.72 -6.62 -19.48
CA MET A 267 -12.52 -6.24 -20.23
C MET A 267 -11.65 -5.35 -19.35
N PHE A 268 -10.34 -5.55 -19.43
CA PHE A 268 -9.33 -4.82 -18.69
C PHE A 268 -8.43 -4.10 -19.69
N GLU A 269 -8.40 -2.77 -19.66
CA GLU A 269 -7.73 -1.97 -20.67
C GLU A 269 -6.61 -1.11 -20.05
N ASN A 270 -5.41 -1.15 -20.65
CA ASN A 270 -4.23 -0.39 -20.21
C ASN A 270 -3.80 -0.71 -18.76
N TRP A 271 -3.83 -1.97 -18.36
CA TRP A 271 -3.31 -2.38 -17.06
C TRP A 271 -1.80 -2.59 -17.12
N LEU A 272 -1.12 -2.17 -16.05
CA LEU A 272 0.28 -2.46 -15.79
C LEU A 272 0.38 -3.32 -14.53
N VAL A 273 0.86 -4.55 -14.68
CA VAL A 273 1.06 -5.50 -13.58
C VAL A 273 2.54 -5.80 -13.50
N GLU A 274 3.23 -5.24 -12.50
CA GLU A 274 4.69 -5.30 -12.44
C GLU A 274 5.24 -5.52 -11.03
N ASN A 275 6.36 -6.25 -10.94
CA ASN A 275 7.08 -6.47 -9.68
C ASN A 275 6.24 -7.11 -8.55
N ASN A 276 5.16 -7.83 -8.86
CA ASN A 276 4.38 -8.49 -7.81
C ASN A 276 4.97 -9.86 -7.48
N LEU A 277 4.88 -10.24 -6.21
CA LEU A 277 5.17 -11.58 -5.71
C LEU A 277 3.85 -12.25 -5.31
N VAL A 278 3.50 -13.35 -5.99
CA VAL A 278 2.29 -14.12 -5.72
C VAL A 278 2.69 -15.55 -5.33
N ILE A 279 2.27 -15.98 -4.16
CA ILE A 279 2.55 -17.30 -3.57
C ILE A 279 1.21 -17.93 -3.21
N THR A 280 0.76 -18.87 -4.03
CA THR A 280 -0.58 -19.46 -3.89
C THR A 280 -0.63 -20.92 -4.32
N ASP A 281 -1.56 -21.70 -3.77
CA ASP A 281 -1.82 -23.08 -4.14
C ASP A 281 -2.91 -23.22 -5.22
N HIS A 282 -3.33 -22.11 -5.81
CA HIS A 282 -4.36 -22.08 -6.85
C HIS A 282 -3.76 -21.81 -8.22
N TRP A 283 -4.28 -22.44 -9.28
CA TRP A 283 -3.85 -22.21 -10.66
C TRP A 283 -3.94 -20.76 -11.12
N HIS A 284 -4.87 -19.95 -10.57
CA HIS A 284 -4.97 -18.52 -10.87
C HIS A 284 -3.94 -17.70 -10.07
N GLY A 285 -2.69 -17.72 -10.52
CA GLY A 285 -1.64 -16.84 -9.99
C GLY A 285 -1.84 -15.39 -10.42
N ILE A 286 -1.78 -15.10 -11.74
CA ILE A 286 -2.19 -13.83 -12.36
C ILE A 286 -3.01 -14.18 -13.60
N SER A 287 -4.30 -13.88 -13.61
CA SER A 287 -5.22 -14.36 -14.65
C SER A 287 -6.10 -13.25 -15.21
N PHE A 288 -6.00 -13.02 -16.53
CA PHE A 288 -6.82 -12.09 -17.28
C PHE A 288 -7.78 -12.84 -18.23
N TYR A 289 -9.07 -12.63 -18.05
CA TYR A 289 -10.13 -13.05 -18.98
C TYR A 289 -10.64 -11.82 -19.75
N GLY A 290 -9.88 -11.40 -20.80
CA GLY A 290 -10.16 -10.23 -21.61
C GLY A 290 -9.25 -9.03 -21.28
N ALA A 291 -8.14 -8.89 -22.01
CA ALA A 291 -7.15 -7.85 -21.81
C ALA A 291 -6.89 -7.05 -23.10
N ILE A 292 -6.83 -5.73 -22.99
CA ILE A 292 -6.53 -4.83 -24.11
C ILE A 292 -5.37 -3.92 -23.72
N ASN A 293 -4.26 -3.95 -24.49
CA ASN A 293 -3.08 -3.11 -24.28
C ASN A 293 -2.51 -3.23 -22.85
N CYS A 294 -2.57 -4.40 -22.23
CA CYS A 294 -2.06 -4.65 -20.88
C CYS A 294 -0.58 -5.07 -20.93
N THR A 295 0.16 -4.75 -19.86
CA THR A 295 1.55 -5.17 -19.70
C THR A 295 1.70 -5.93 -18.39
N ILE A 296 2.20 -7.17 -18.44
CA ILE A 296 2.47 -8.04 -17.30
C ILE A 296 3.97 -8.32 -17.31
N VAL A 297 4.72 -7.68 -16.41
CA VAL A 297 6.17 -7.64 -16.52
C VAL A 297 6.86 -7.75 -15.17
N ASN A 298 7.96 -8.52 -15.11
CA ASN A 298 8.78 -8.67 -13.92
C ASN A 298 7.98 -9.13 -12.67
N ASN A 299 7.03 -10.05 -12.83
CA ASN A 299 6.35 -10.67 -11.69
C ASN A 299 6.98 -12.02 -11.35
N THR A 300 6.82 -12.46 -10.11
CA THR A 300 7.16 -13.81 -9.67
C THR A 300 5.91 -14.47 -9.10
N VAL A 301 5.50 -15.59 -9.68
CA VAL A 301 4.32 -16.38 -9.31
C VAL A 301 4.76 -17.80 -9.01
N VAL A 302 4.53 -18.25 -7.78
CA VAL A 302 5.01 -19.56 -7.31
C VAL A 302 3.98 -20.27 -6.45
N ASP A 303 4.11 -21.58 -6.36
CA ASP A 303 3.30 -22.40 -5.50
C ASP A 303 3.66 -22.17 -4.01
N ASN A 304 2.67 -22.19 -3.15
CA ASN A 304 2.84 -22.02 -1.71
C ASN A 304 3.32 -23.28 -1.00
N ASP A 305 3.09 -24.45 -1.58
CA ASP A 305 3.57 -25.72 -1.05
C ASP A 305 4.20 -26.59 -2.16
N LEU A 306 4.65 -27.76 -1.82
CA LEU A 306 5.27 -28.70 -2.76
C LEU A 306 4.31 -29.81 -3.20
N THR A 307 3.01 -29.68 -2.93
CA THR A 307 2.02 -30.68 -3.37
C THR A 307 1.81 -30.55 -4.88
N PRO A 308 1.83 -31.65 -5.62
CA PRO A 308 1.63 -31.54 -7.05
C PRO A 308 0.18 -31.16 -7.37
N SER A 309 0.01 -29.96 -7.97
CA SER A 309 -1.20 -29.47 -8.61
C SER A 309 -2.23 -28.77 -7.71
N PRO A 310 -2.77 -27.68 -8.22
CA PRO A 310 -2.41 -27.07 -9.51
C PRO A 310 -1.28 -26.06 -9.37
N ASP A 311 -0.33 -26.09 -10.31
CA ASP A 311 0.72 -25.06 -10.40
C ASP A 311 0.09 -23.69 -10.77
N PRO A 312 0.39 -22.59 -10.05
CA PRO A 312 -0.13 -21.28 -10.37
C PRO A 312 0.48 -20.71 -11.66
N TRP A 313 -0.37 -20.19 -12.51
CA TRP A 313 0.01 -19.66 -13.82
C TRP A 313 -0.03 -18.13 -13.91
N ILE A 314 0.67 -17.61 -14.92
CA ILE A 314 0.34 -16.31 -15.52
C ILE A 314 -0.45 -16.60 -16.80
N MET A 315 -1.72 -16.18 -16.82
CA MET A 315 -2.63 -16.50 -17.91
C MET A 315 -3.26 -15.25 -18.50
N VAL A 316 -3.37 -15.24 -19.83
CA VAL A 316 -4.19 -14.28 -20.58
C VAL A 316 -5.01 -15.05 -21.61
N THR A 317 -6.33 -14.94 -21.51
CA THR A 317 -7.26 -15.56 -22.45
C THR A 317 -8.28 -14.53 -22.95
N ASP A 318 -9.08 -14.91 -23.93
CA ASP A 318 -10.20 -14.10 -24.41
C ASP A 318 -11.28 -13.97 -23.33
N HIS A 319 -12.05 -12.90 -23.38
CA HIS A 319 -13.17 -12.70 -22.45
C HIS A 319 -14.20 -13.82 -22.63
N LYS A 320 -14.84 -14.24 -21.55
CA LYS A 320 -15.84 -15.32 -21.50
C LYS A 320 -16.97 -15.19 -22.54
N ASN A 321 -17.25 -13.98 -23.06
CA ASN A 321 -18.22 -13.74 -24.12
C ASN A 321 -17.65 -13.89 -25.55
N GLY A 322 -16.37 -14.27 -25.69
CA GLY A 322 -15.66 -14.43 -26.95
C GLY A 322 -15.00 -13.16 -27.50
N THR A 323 -14.99 -12.04 -26.74
CA THR A 323 -14.24 -10.85 -27.13
C THR A 323 -12.73 -11.13 -26.98
N PRO A 324 -11.92 -10.98 -28.06
CA PRO A 324 -10.52 -11.36 -28.00
C PRO A 324 -9.68 -10.39 -27.17
N SER A 325 -8.68 -10.92 -26.48
CA SER A 325 -7.57 -10.16 -25.91
C SER A 325 -6.63 -9.67 -27.00
N SER A 326 -6.05 -8.47 -26.85
CA SER A 326 -5.18 -7.87 -27.87
C SER A 326 -4.19 -6.85 -27.31
N GLY A 327 -3.02 -6.76 -27.95
CA GLY A 327 -1.98 -5.79 -27.57
C GLY A 327 -1.34 -6.06 -26.21
N VAL A 328 -1.43 -7.28 -25.71
CA VAL A 328 -0.91 -7.67 -24.39
C VAL A 328 0.58 -8.05 -24.51
N ILE A 329 1.37 -7.59 -23.55
CA ILE A 329 2.79 -7.93 -23.40
C ILE A 329 2.97 -8.70 -22.09
N VAL A 330 3.57 -9.89 -22.18
CA VAL A 330 3.96 -10.71 -21.02
C VAL A 330 5.45 -10.96 -21.09
N ARG A 331 6.23 -10.37 -20.18
CA ARG A 331 7.69 -10.33 -20.31
C ARG A 331 8.39 -10.36 -18.95
N ASN A 332 9.58 -10.96 -18.90
CA ASN A 332 10.44 -10.99 -17.71
C ASN A 332 9.77 -11.58 -16.46
N ASN A 333 8.79 -12.46 -16.61
CA ASN A 333 8.13 -13.06 -15.45
C ASN A 333 8.75 -14.42 -15.12
N ILE A 334 8.73 -14.80 -13.83
CA ILE A 334 8.95 -16.17 -13.38
C ILE A 334 7.60 -16.72 -12.94
N SER A 335 7.20 -17.89 -13.44
CA SER A 335 5.96 -18.54 -13.04
C SER A 335 6.13 -20.06 -13.04
N THR A 336 5.28 -20.77 -12.33
CA THR A 336 5.23 -22.24 -12.38
C THR A 336 4.49 -22.76 -13.61
N ASP A 337 3.65 -21.93 -14.23
CA ASP A 337 3.00 -22.23 -15.51
C ASP A 337 2.66 -20.94 -16.28
N PHE A 338 2.46 -21.05 -17.59
CA PHE A 338 1.99 -19.98 -18.46
C PHE A 338 0.91 -20.49 -19.42
N SER A 339 -0.17 -19.72 -19.57
CA SER A 339 -1.25 -20.06 -20.49
C SER A 339 -1.72 -18.83 -21.27
N PHE A 340 -1.53 -18.82 -22.58
CA PHE A 340 -1.84 -17.66 -23.40
C PHE A 340 -2.73 -18.02 -24.59
N GLU A 341 -3.77 -17.20 -24.82
CA GLU A 341 -4.63 -17.23 -25.99
C GLU A 341 -4.71 -15.84 -26.62
N GLY A 342 -4.87 -15.78 -27.94
CA GLY A 342 -5.05 -14.51 -28.66
C GLY A 342 -3.76 -13.82 -29.07
N GLY A 343 -3.84 -12.49 -29.28
CA GLY A 343 -2.75 -11.65 -29.79
C GLY A 343 -1.77 -11.18 -28.73
N ILE A 344 -1.05 -12.09 -28.09
CA ILE A 344 -0.12 -11.85 -26.99
C ILE A 344 1.31 -11.78 -27.52
N THR A 345 2.10 -10.80 -27.05
CA THR A 345 3.55 -10.78 -27.24
C THR A 345 4.20 -11.28 -25.97
N GLU A 346 4.87 -12.42 -26.04
CA GLU A 346 5.57 -13.00 -24.90
C GLU A 346 7.05 -13.18 -25.22
N ASP A 347 7.90 -12.85 -24.27
CA ASP A 347 9.34 -13.13 -24.35
C ASP A 347 10.00 -12.98 -22.97
N HIS A 348 11.20 -13.56 -22.79
CA HIS A 348 12.01 -13.50 -21.57
C HIS A 348 11.23 -13.95 -20.31
N ASN A 349 10.24 -14.83 -20.44
CA ASN A 349 9.58 -15.46 -19.31
C ASN A 349 10.29 -16.78 -18.97
N ILE A 350 10.31 -17.14 -17.69
CA ILE A 350 10.88 -18.39 -17.20
C ILE A 350 9.81 -19.20 -16.48
N GLU A 351 9.54 -20.41 -17.01
CA GLU A 351 8.73 -21.41 -16.34
C GLU A 351 9.62 -22.27 -15.45
N ILE A 352 9.22 -22.47 -14.21
CA ILE A 352 9.93 -23.31 -13.23
C ILE A 352 8.99 -24.32 -12.61
N THR A 353 9.54 -25.43 -12.16
CA THR A 353 8.82 -26.31 -11.21
C THR A 353 9.29 -25.97 -9.79
N MET A 354 8.44 -26.20 -8.77
CA MET A 354 8.84 -25.97 -7.39
C MET A 354 10.04 -26.81 -6.93
N ASN A 355 10.30 -27.94 -7.58
CA ASN A 355 11.53 -28.72 -7.35
C ASN A 355 12.81 -27.98 -7.80
N GLN A 356 12.69 -27.04 -8.72
CA GLN A 356 13.79 -26.18 -9.21
C GLN A 356 13.86 -24.84 -8.46
N ALA A 357 12.91 -24.53 -7.59
CA ALA A 357 12.82 -23.22 -6.94
C ALA A 357 14.11 -22.83 -6.19
N SER A 358 14.82 -23.81 -5.60
CA SER A 358 16.13 -23.58 -4.93
C SER A 358 17.28 -23.28 -5.89
N ASP A 359 17.13 -23.50 -7.19
CA ASP A 359 18.10 -23.09 -8.21
C ASP A 359 17.92 -21.61 -8.59
N TYR A 360 16.80 -21.03 -8.23
CA TYR A 360 16.44 -19.65 -8.52
C TYR A 360 16.46 -18.73 -7.28
N PHE A 361 15.93 -19.21 -6.16
CA PHE A 361 15.62 -18.38 -4.99
C PHE A 361 16.45 -18.76 -3.75
N ALA A 362 16.69 -17.78 -2.90
CA ALA A 362 17.54 -17.92 -1.71
C ALA A 362 16.97 -18.92 -0.68
N ASN A 363 15.66 -18.96 -0.49
CA ASN A 363 14.99 -19.91 0.40
C ASN A 363 13.49 -20.01 0.04
N PRO A 364 13.11 -20.75 -1.00
CA PRO A 364 11.72 -20.88 -1.44
C PRO A 364 10.94 -21.85 -0.53
N SER A 365 10.44 -21.38 0.60
CA SER A 365 9.71 -22.19 1.58
C SER A 365 8.29 -21.66 1.80
N GLY A 366 7.45 -21.73 0.76
CA GLY A 366 6.06 -21.29 0.82
C GLY A 366 5.91 -19.84 1.28
N GLY A 367 4.82 -19.52 1.96
CA GLY A 367 4.50 -18.16 2.39
C GLY A 367 5.52 -17.48 3.31
N THR A 368 6.43 -18.24 3.91
CA THR A 368 7.55 -17.68 4.71
C THR A 368 8.88 -17.63 3.94
N GLY A 369 8.85 -17.97 2.65
CA GLY A 369 10.03 -18.08 1.81
C GLY A 369 10.70 -16.75 1.50
N ASN A 370 11.98 -16.86 1.09
CA ASN A 370 12.75 -15.77 0.53
C ASN A 370 12.94 -16.02 -0.97
N TYR A 371 12.28 -15.24 -1.79
CA TYR A 371 12.25 -15.37 -3.25
C TYR A 371 13.19 -14.40 -3.98
N HIS A 372 14.18 -13.84 -3.28
CA HIS A 372 15.29 -13.13 -3.95
C HIS A 372 16.14 -14.10 -4.76
N LEU A 373 16.62 -13.63 -5.91
CA LEU A 373 17.45 -14.43 -6.80
C LEU A 373 18.81 -14.76 -6.16
N ILE A 374 19.33 -15.95 -6.46
CA ILE A 374 20.70 -16.34 -6.12
C ILE A 374 21.65 -16.06 -7.29
N SER A 375 22.94 -15.93 -7.02
CA SER A 375 23.95 -15.53 -8.01
C SER A 375 24.10 -16.47 -9.22
N THR A 376 23.72 -17.72 -9.06
CA THR A 376 23.79 -18.74 -10.11
C THR A 376 22.48 -18.92 -10.86
N CYS A 377 21.47 -18.14 -10.52
CA CYS A 377 20.13 -18.24 -11.07
C CYS A 377 20.12 -17.91 -12.57
N PRO A 378 19.47 -18.74 -13.40
CA PRO A 378 19.33 -18.44 -14.85
C PRO A 378 18.54 -17.17 -15.16
N ALA A 379 17.82 -16.59 -14.20
CA ALA A 379 17.07 -15.35 -14.37
C ALA A 379 17.93 -14.09 -14.26
N VAL A 380 19.16 -14.21 -13.69
CA VAL A 380 20.08 -13.08 -13.53
C VAL A 380 20.65 -12.67 -14.88
N ASP A 381 20.62 -11.36 -15.17
CA ASP A 381 21.07 -10.75 -16.44
C ASP A 381 20.41 -11.33 -17.71
N ALA A 382 19.24 -11.93 -17.60
CA ALA A 382 18.54 -12.62 -18.69
C ALA A 382 17.29 -11.88 -19.20
N GLY A 383 16.91 -10.80 -18.56
CA GLY A 383 15.71 -10.03 -18.87
C GLY A 383 15.90 -8.95 -19.94
N SER A 384 14.80 -8.55 -20.55
CA SER A 384 14.70 -7.42 -21.49
C SER A 384 14.51 -6.11 -20.73
N ASN A 385 15.12 -5.04 -21.23
CA ASN A 385 14.86 -3.68 -20.73
C ASN A 385 13.60 -3.02 -21.31
N VAL A 386 12.96 -3.66 -22.30
CA VAL A 386 11.78 -3.11 -22.97
C VAL A 386 10.54 -3.32 -22.10
N ASN A 387 9.87 -2.25 -21.73
CA ASN A 387 8.73 -2.22 -20.81
C ASN A 387 9.04 -2.66 -19.36
N ALA A 388 10.29 -2.97 -19.03
CA ALA A 388 10.66 -3.34 -17.67
C ALA A 388 10.68 -2.11 -16.74
N PRO A 389 10.25 -2.26 -15.48
CA PRO A 389 10.32 -1.19 -14.49
C PRO A 389 11.79 -0.82 -14.19
N SER A 390 12.05 0.45 -13.91
CA SER A 390 13.40 0.96 -13.61
C SER A 390 13.92 0.58 -12.22
N ILE A 391 13.05 0.06 -11.38
CA ILE A 391 13.36 -0.46 -10.03
C ILE A 391 12.68 -1.82 -9.85
N ASP A 392 13.23 -2.65 -9.00
CA ASP A 392 12.63 -3.92 -8.63
C ASP A 392 11.60 -3.76 -7.48
N LYS A 393 11.10 -4.88 -6.95
CA LYS A 393 10.13 -4.90 -5.84
C LYS A 393 10.67 -4.27 -4.56
N ASP A 394 11.96 -4.33 -4.31
CA ASP A 394 12.63 -3.72 -3.14
C ASP A 394 13.11 -2.28 -3.40
N GLY A 395 12.85 -1.74 -4.60
CA GLY A 395 13.30 -0.42 -5.02
C GLY A 395 14.76 -0.39 -5.47
N ILE A 396 15.36 -1.55 -5.72
CA ILE A 396 16.70 -1.64 -6.30
C ILE A 396 16.63 -1.23 -7.77
N THR A 397 17.51 -0.30 -8.17
CA THR A 397 17.57 0.16 -9.55
C THR A 397 17.94 -0.99 -10.49
N ARG A 398 17.25 -1.15 -11.61
CA ARG A 398 17.56 -2.09 -12.68
C ARG A 398 18.34 -1.40 -13.80
N PRO A 399 19.36 -2.05 -14.41
CA PRO A 399 19.97 -3.32 -13.99
C PRO A 399 21.04 -3.11 -12.91
N GLN A 400 21.38 -4.15 -12.14
CA GLN A 400 22.54 -4.22 -11.26
C GLN A 400 23.73 -4.94 -11.93
N GLY A 401 23.46 -5.72 -12.96
CA GLY A 401 24.42 -6.48 -13.74
C GLY A 401 24.56 -5.98 -15.18
N SER A 402 24.74 -6.91 -16.11
CA SER A 402 24.90 -6.64 -17.55
C SER A 402 23.55 -6.41 -18.27
N ALA A 403 22.45 -6.92 -17.71
CA ALA A 403 21.09 -6.77 -18.19
C ALA A 403 20.11 -6.77 -17.01
N PHE A 404 18.83 -6.59 -17.31
CA PHE A 404 17.75 -6.70 -16.32
C PHE A 404 17.57 -8.15 -15.89
N ASP A 405 17.17 -8.39 -14.66
CA ASP A 405 16.82 -9.72 -14.20
C ASP A 405 15.35 -10.05 -14.50
N ILE A 406 15.06 -11.34 -14.64
CA ILE A 406 13.71 -11.85 -14.80
C ILE A 406 13.10 -12.08 -13.41
N GLY A 407 11.82 -11.73 -13.23
CA GLY A 407 11.12 -11.80 -11.96
C GLY A 407 11.08 -10.47 -11.21
N CYS A 408 10.46 -10.49 -10.03
CA CYS A 408 10.17 -9.27 -9.28
C CYS A 408 11.37 -8.67 -8.54
N TYR A 409 12.47 -9.39 -8.42
CA TYR A 409 13.69 -8.93 -7.76
C TYR A 409 14.87 -8.82 -8.71
N GLU A 410 15.77 -7.91 -8.41
CA GLU A 410 17.07 -7.75 -9.06
C GLU A 410 18.17 -8.34 -8.18
N PHE A 411 19.02 -9.20 -8.73
CA PHE A 411 20.12 -9.75 -8.00
C PHE A 411 21.19 -8.68 -7.74
N THR A 412 21.61 -8.55 -6.49
CA THR A 412 22.70 -7.64 -6.12
C THR A 412 23.89 -8.42 -5.58
N THR A 413 25.06 -8.18 -6.12
CA THR A 413 26.30 -8.64 -5.49
C THR A 413 26.63 -7.72 -4.31
N SER A 414 25.91 -7.83 -3.22
CA SER A 414 26.31 -7.14 -2.00
C SER A 414 27.61 -7.77 -1.48
N THR A 415 28.71 -7.00 -1.54
CA THR A 415 29.97 -7.37 -0.88
C THR A 415 29.94 -7.19 0.63
N GLU A 416 28.79 -6.83 1.19
CA GLU A 416 28.58 -6.89 2.63
C GLU A 416 28.20 -8.33 3.01
N ILE A 417 29.08 -8.98 3.79
CA ILE A 417 28.80 -10.26 4.45
C ILE A 417 27.50 -10.08 5.24
N VAL A 418 26.40 -10.59 4.69
CA VAL A 418 25.16 -10.76 5.45
C VAL A 418 25.47 -11.88 6.42
N ASP A 419 25.70 -11.53 7.67
CA ASP A 419 25.83 -12.48 8.76
C ASP A 419 24.52 -13.29 8.80
N GLU A 420 24.58 -14.57 8.39
CA GLU A 420 23.42 -15.48 8.27
C GLU A 420 22.65 -15.69 9.60
N ASN A 421 23.13 -15.08 10.69
CA ASN A 421 22.50 -15.11 12.00
C ASN A 421 21.54 -13.93 12.27
N ILE A 422 21.25 -13.06 11.29
CA ILE A 422 20.34 -11.92 11.49
C ILE A 422 19.18 -11.98 10.48
N LEU A 423 18.38 -13.04 10.52
CA LEU A 423 16.99 -13.04 10.06
C LEU A 423 16.09 -12.46 11.17
N GLN A 424 16.50 -11.33 11.74
CA GLN A 424 15.59 -10.50 12.52
C GLN A 424 15.16 -9.32 11.66
N LYS A 425 13.88 -9.27 11.35
CA LYS A 425 13.18 -8.14 10.73
C LYS A 425 13.29 -6.91 11.67
N ASP A 426 14.45 -6.25 11.69
CA ASP A 426 14.67 -5.15 12.62
C ASP A 426 14.81 -3.84 11.87
N PHE A 427 13.79 -3.01 11.98
CA PHE A 427 13.96 -1.57 11.85
C PHE A 427 15.01 -1.11 12.88
N ASN A 428 15.96 -0.31 12.46
CA ASN A 428 16.99 0.18 13.35
C ASN A 428 17.36 1.64 13.04
N LEU A 429 17.49 2.45 14.08
CA LEU A 429 18.07 3.78 14.01
C LEU A 429 19.41 3.74 14.73
N TYR A 430 20.49 3.98 13.99
CA TYR A 430 21.84 3.93 14.57
C TYR A 430 22.20 5.27 15.22
N GLN A 431 23.20 5.24 16.10
CA GLN A 431 23.76 6.47 16.65
C GLN A 431 24.43 7.26 15.54
N ASN A 432 24.14 8.58 15.50
CA ASN A 432 24.80 9.48 14.56
C ASN A 432 26.30 9.51 14.74
N TYR A 433 27.03 9.70 13.65
CA TYR A 433 28.48 9.81 13.69
C TYR A 433 28.97 10.92 12.74
N PRO A 434 29.88 11.82 13.22
CA PRO A 434 30.38 11.93 14.59
C PRO A 434 29.32 12.36 15.60
N ASN A 435 29.49 12.00 16.88
CA ASN A 435 28.71 12.49 18.01
C ASN A 435 29.65 12.61 19.25
N PRO A 436 29.95 13.78 19.76
CA PRO A 436 29.45 15.12 19.35
C PRO A 436 29.88 15.52 17.93
N PHE A 437 29.12 16.46 17.29
CA PHE A 437 29.35 16.90 15.92
C PHE A 437 29.44 18.42 15.78
N ASN A 438 30.08 18.89 14.68
CA ASN A 438 30.20 20.29 14.28
C ASN A 438 30.63 20.39 12.80
N PRO A 439 29.93 21.06 11.88
CA PRO A 439 28.51 21.40 11.94
C PRO A 439 27.61 20.25 11.42
N SER A 440 28.19 19.14 10.95
CA SER A 440 27.45 18.03 10.32
C SER A 440 27.70 16.68 10.99
N THR A 441 26.73 15.80 10.82
CA THR A 441 26.78 14.39 11.26
C THR A 441 25.93 13.54 10.35
N ASN A 442 26.31 12.28 10.20
CA ASN A 442 25.54 11.29 9.44
C ASN A 442 24.66 10.48 10.38
N ILE A 443 23.40 10.35 10.01
CA ILE A 443 22.41 9.51 10.69
C ILE A 443 22.14 8.31 9.80
N ARG A 444 22.42 7.11 10.31
CA ARG A 444 22.14 5.86 9.62
C ARG A 444 20.92 5.20 10.20
N PHE A 445 20.12 4.59 9.33
CA PHE A 445 18.96 3.79 9.74
C PHE A 445 18.76 2.63 8.77
N ARG A 446 18.01 1.63 9.24
CA ARG A 446 17.60 0.48 8.45
C ARG A 446 16.08 0.36 8.52
N ILE A 447 15.47 0.04 7.38
CA ILE A 447 14.06 -0.31 7.25
C ILE A 447 13.98 -1.76 6.78
N SER A 448 13.13 -2.55 7.43
CA SER A 448 12.96 -3.98 7.10
C SER A 448 11.99 -4.22 5.95
N ASP A 449 11.09 -3.28 5.71
CA ASP A 449 10.04 -3.40 4.70
C ASP A 449 9.90 -2.07 3.94
N PHE A 450 9.38 -2.12 2.72
CA PHE A 450 9.00 -0.90 2.01
C PHE A 450 7.93 -0.17 2.81
N GLY A 451 8.10 1.14 2.96
CA GLY A 451 7.12 1.96 3.67
C GLY A 451 7.47 3.43 3.70
N PHE A 452 6.52 4.22 4.15
CA PHE A 452 6.78 5.65 4.36
C PHE A 452 7.71 5.85 5.54
N VAL A 453 8.81 6.55 5.31
CA VAL A 453 9.86 6.82 6.28
C VAL A 453 9.91 8.30 6.59
N SER A 454 9.79 8.63 7.86
CA SER A 454 9.98 9.98 8.35
C SER A 454 11.16 10.01 9.33
N LEU A 455 12.17 10.81 9.01
CA LEU A 455 13.31 11.08 9.90
C LEU A 455 13.33 12.58 10.22
N LYS A 456 13.02 12.93 11.46
CA LYS A 456 12.86 14.32 11.92
C LYS A 456 13.81 14.64 13.07
N VAL A 457 14.28 15.90 13.12
CA VAL A 457 15.18 16.39 14.18
C VAL A 457 14.42 17.40 15.04
N TYR A 458 14.57 17.27 16.35
CA TYR A 458 13.89 18.10 17.36
C TYR A 458 14.90 18.71 18.36
N ASP A 459 14.54 19.84 18.94
CA ASP A 459 15.23 20.40 20.10
C ASP A 459 14.80 19.71 21.42
N VAL A 460 15.38 20.15 22.54
CA VAL A 460 15.08 19.63 23.89
C VAL A 460 13.66 19.95 24.37
N LEU A 461 12.97 20.89 23.73
CA LEU A 461 11.59 21.25 24.03
C LEU A 461 10.58 20.49 23.15
N GLY A 462 11.07 19.64 22.21
CA GLY A 462 10.24 18.90 21.28
C GLY A 462 9.84 19.70 20.02
N ASN A 463 10.38 20.89 19.80
CA ASN A 463 10.12 21.65 18.60
C ASN A 463 10.85 21.04 17.41
N LEU A 464 10.16 20.90 16.27
CA LEU A 464 10.74 20.39 15.03
C LEU A 464 11.77 21.39 14.49
N ILE A 465 13.01 20.93 14.32
CA ILE A 465 14.11 21.69 13.74
C ILE A 465 14.14 21.51 12.22
N THR A 466 14.08 20.27 11.75
CA THR A 466 14.05 19.94 10.33
C THR A 466 13.54 18.53 10.10
N THR A 467 13.05 18.28 8.89
CA THR A 467 12.75 16.93 8.38
C THR A 467 13.85 16.55 7.41
N LEU A 468 14.51 15.42 7.67
CA LEU A 468 15.60 14.90 6.85
C LEU A 468 15.12 13.91 5.81
N VAL A 469 14.11 13.11 6.15
CA VAL A 469 13.42 12.15 5.27
C VAL A 469 11.93 12.26 5.52
N ASP A 470 11.13 12.24 4.46
CA ASP A 470 9.66 12.26 4.53
C ASP A 470 9.11 11.70 3.20
N GLU A 471 9.48 10.44 2.92
CA GLU A 471 9.20 9.79 1.63
C GLU A 471 9.10 8.27 1.79
N TYR A 472 8.52 7.60 0.79
CA TYR A 472 8.58 6.14 0.71
C TYR A 472 9.99 5.66 0.41
N LYS A 473 10.42 4.64 1.17
CA LYS A 473 11.72 4.00 0.97
C LYS A 473 11.55 2.49 0.95
N PRO A 474 12.26 1.78 0.06
CA PRO A 474 12.32 0.32 0.09
C PRO A 474 13.06 -0.19 1.34
N ALA A 475 12.89 -1.48 1.64
CA ALA A 475 13.72 -2.16 2.64
C ALA A 475 15.19 -1.92 2.33
N GLY A 476 15.97 -1.54 3.33
CA GLY A 476 17.37 -1.21 3.09
C GLY A 476 18.05 -0.44 4.22
N LYS A 477 19.34 -0.15 4.02
CA LYS A 477 20.13 0.71 4.88
C LYS A 477 20.29 2.09 4.24
N TYR A 478 20.10 3.12 5.03
CA TYR A 478 20.13 4.52 4.60
C TYR A 478 21.08 5.33 5.44
N GLU A 479 21.70 6.32 4.83
CA GLU A 479 22.52 7.32 5.51
C GLU A 479 22.12 8.71 5.03
N VAL A 480 21.86 9.63 5.98
CA VAL A 480 21.43 10.99 5.70
C VAL A 480 22.26 11.97 6.52
N GLU A 481 22.82 12.97 5.86
CA GLU A 481 23.55 14.03 6.52
C GLU A 481 22.60 15.03 7.19
N PHE A 482 22.83 15.31 8.46
CA PHE A 482 22.28 16.47 9.17
C PHE A 482 23.35 17.55 9.29
N ASN A 483 23.14 18.70 8.65
CA ASN A 483 24.09 19.80 8.65
C ASN A 483 23.44 21.10 9.15
N THR A 484 23.90 21.59 10.29
CA THR A 484 23.33 22.77 10.94
C THR A 484 23.64 24.09 10.21
N SER A 485 24.62 24.10 9.31
CA SER A 485 24.95 25.27 8.50
C SER A 485 23.92 25.54 7.39
N THR A 486 23.11 24.57 7.02
CA THR A 486 22.08 24.70 5.98
C THR A 486 20.71 25.10 6.53
N LEU A 487 20.55 25.17 7.84
CA LEU A 487 19.28 25.50 8.48
C LEU A 487 18.96 26.98 8.40
N LYS A 488 17.68 27.30 8.23
CA LYS A 488 17.18 28.69 8.18
C LYS A 488 17.33 29.44 9.52
N HIS A 489 17.42 28.72 10.63
CA HIS A 489 17.55 29.26 11.97
C HIS A 489 18.85 28.82 12.61
N GLN A 490 19.48 29.70 13.36
CA GLN A 490 20.72 29.38 14.05
C GLN A 490 20.47 28.39 15.19
N THR A 491 21.09 27.23 15.11
CA THR A 491 21.09 26.23 16.19
C THR A 491 22.16 26.57 17.22
N SER A 492 21.91 26.31 18.49
CA SER A 492 22.87 26.50 19.58
C SER A 492 23.57 25.17 19.91
N SER A 493 24.77 25.23 20.52
CA SER A 493 25.38 24.03 21.13
C SER A 493 24.41 23.43 22.15
N GLY A 494 24.26 22.13 22.14
CA GLY A 494 23.32 21.42 23.03
C GLY A 494 22.90 20.06 22.52
N ILE A 495 21.93 19.49 23.22
CA ILE A 495 21.33 18.19 22.88
C ILE A 495 20.19 18.40 21.91
N TYR A 496 20.15 17.55 20.88
CA TYR A 496 19.06 17.42 19.92
C TYR A 496 18.61 15.97 19.89
N PHE A 497 17.39 15.74 19.43
CA PHE A 497 16.83 14.41 19.24
C PHE A 497 16.52 14.20 17.77
N TYR A 498 16.74 12.99 17.28
CA TYR A 498 16.27 12.58 15.95
C TYR A 498 15.42 11.32 16.09
N GLN A 499 14.28 11.33 15.39
CA GLN A 499 13.28 10.29 15.44
C GLN A 499 13.05 9.73 14.05
N LEU A 500 13.19 8.42 13.96
CA LEU A 500 12.77 7.63 12.80
C LEU A 500 11.38 7.05 13.08
N LYS A 501 10.49 7.21 12.10
CA LYS A 501 9.19 6.54 12.05
C LYS A 501 9.04 5.84 10.72
N SER A 502 8.63 4.56 10.74
CA SER A 502 8.26 3.78 9.56
C SER A 502 7.20 2.76 9.97
N GLY A 503 5.98 2.92 9.44
CA GLY A 503 4.82 2.15 9.91
C GLY A 503 4.60 2.32 11.42
N SER A 504 4.47 1.21 12.13
CA SER A 504 4.35 1.17 13.60
C SER A 504 5.68 1.36 14.33
N PHE A 505 6.81 1.29 13.63
CA PHE A 505 8.12 1.47 14.24
C PHE A 505 8.41 2.94 14.50
N ILE A 506 8.67 3.28 15.76
CA ILE A 506 9.11 4.62 16.17
C ILE A 506 10.29 4.45 17.12
N THR A 507 11.40 5.09 16.79
CA THR A 507 12.55 5.14 17.70
C THR A 507 13.21 6.51 17.66
N THR A 508 13.74 6.93 18.82
CA THR A 508 14.37 8.24 19.00
C THR A 508 15.75 8.08 19.63
N LYS A 509 16.70 8.85 19.12
CA LYS A 509 18.06 8.95 19.68
C LYS A 509 18.45 10.39 19.91
N SER A 510 19.43 10.59 20.80
CA SER A 510 19.99 11.91 21.08
C SER A 510 21.31 12.12 20.36
N MET A 511 21.62 13.37 20.02
CA MET A 511 22.90 13.82 19.48
C MET A 511 23.34 15.13 20.13
N ILE A 512 24.64 15.41 20.11
CA ILE A 512 25.22 16.59 20.77
C ILE A 512 25.90 17.44 19.71
N LEU A 513 25.42 18.67 19.56
CA LEU A 513 26.07 19.71 18.74
C LEU A 513 27.04 20.51 19.61
N ILE A 514 28.27 20.67 19.15
CA ILE A 514 29.29 21.54 19.75
C ILE A 514 29.68 22.57 18.70
N LYS A 515 29.50 23.83 19.01
CA LYS A 515 29.94 24.94 18.15
C LYS A 515 31.22 25.53 18.70
#